data_2247db48bd5ab8f1eb75e7df85733169
#
_entry.id   2247db48bd5ab8f1eb75e7df85733169
#
_cell.length_a   1.000
_cell.length_b   1.000
_cell.length_c   1.000
_cell.angle_alpha   90.00
_cell.angle_beta   90.00
_cell.angle_gamma   90.00
#
_symmetry.space_group_name_H-M   'P 1'
#
loop_
_entity.id
_entity.type
_entity.pdbx_description
1 polymer ?
#
loop_
_entity_poly.entity_id
_entity_poly.type
_entity_poly.pdbx_seq_one_letter_code
_entity_poly.pdbx_strand_id
1 'polypeptide(L)'
;MLGMFGGTEACEAMTETRQIPSMQAVDGSRLPAFRYTWEQERFNPVTNDLFCSIHFEVPGHRAMRRAFTYDWRLWSLPEVRELLSEAGFRESRAYVDMGDSSGVYRRRTSFKNIPGWLALVAGIK
;
A
#
# COMPACT_ATOMS: atom_id res chain seq x y z
N MET A 1 -15.47 -2.34 -4.26
CA MET A 1 -14.43 -2.37 -3.20
C MET A 1 -13.20 -1.63 -3.68
N LEU A 2 -12.62 -0.80 -2.85
CA LEU A 2 -11.46 0.03 -3.16
C LEU A 2 -10.34 -0.31 -2.17
N GLY A 3 -9.11 -0.54 -2.69
CA GLY A 3 -7.91 -0.71 -1.89
C GLY A 3 -7.19 0.63 -1.70
N MET A 4 -6.70 0.88 -0.50
CA MET A 4 -5.95 2.08 -0.18
C MET A 4 -4.94 1.83 0.94
N PHE A 5 -3.97 2.72 1.06
CA PHE A 5 -3.04 2.71 2.18
C PHE A 5 -3.01 4.07 2.87
N GLY A 6 -2.47 4.10 4.07
CA GLY A 6 -2.26 5.31 4.84
C GLY A 6 -1.34 5.05 6.02
N GLY A 7 -1.31 5.99 6.93
CA GLY A 7 -0.47 5.94 8.13
C GLY A 7 0.23 7.25 8.39
N THR A 8 0.96 7.34 9.49
CA THR A 8 1.68 8.57 9.85
C THR A 8 2.82 8.89 8.88
N GLU A 9 3.36 7.90 8.17
CA GLU A 9 4.45 8.05 7.21
C GLU A 9 3.97 8.12 5.74
N ALA A 10 2.66 8.07 5.50
CA ALA A 10 2.13 7.97 4.13
C ALA A 10 2.43 9.17 3.24
N CYS A 11 2.65 10.36 3.82
CA CYS A 11 2.99 11.57 3.08
C CYS A 11 4.47 12.00 3.21
N GLU A 12 5.31 11.15 3.77
CA GLU A 12 6.73 11.44 3.91
C GLU A 12 7.51 10.95 2.69
N ALA A 13 8.53 11.72 2.29
CA ALA A 13 9.55 11.23 1.37
C ALA A 13 10.44 10.26 2.13
N MET A 14 10.36 8.97 1.79
CA MET A 14 11.05 7.91 2.53
C MET A 14 11.34 6.69 1.66
N THR A 15 12.24 5.87 2.16
CA THR A 15 12.63 4.61 1.54
C THR A 15 12.56 3.49 2.57
N GLU A 16 11.91 2.40 2.21
CA GLU A 16 11.85 1.17 3.01
C GLU A 16 12.41 0.01 2.21
N THR A 17 13.39 -0.68 2.76
CA THR A 17 14.03 -1.82 2.11
C THR A 17 13.75 -3.10 2.89
N ARG A 18 13.39 -4.16 2.18
CA ARG A 18 13.14 -5.50 2.72
C ARG A 18 13.98 -6.52 1.99
N GLN A 19 14.57 -7.45 2.74
CA GLN A 19 15.21 -8.63 2.18
C GLN A 19 14.18 -9.74 2.05
N ILE A 20 13.87 -10.15 0.82
CA ILE A 20 12.92 -11.24 0.56
C ILE A 20 13.72 -12.54 0.44
N PRO A 21 13.42 -13.56 1.27
CA PRO A 21 14.15 -14.81 1.23
C PRO A 21 13.84 -15.61 -0.04
N SER A 22 14.77 -16.48 -0.42
CA SER A 22 14.54 -17.48 -1.46
C SER A 22 13.34 -18.34 -1.11
N MET A 23 12.51 -18.64 -2.11
CA MET A 23 11.30 -19.45 -1.92
C MET A 23 11.09 -20.40 -3.10
N GLN A 24 10.28 -21.43 -2.88
CA GLN A 24 9.88 -22.37 -3.92
C GLN A 24 8.58 -21.86 -4.58
N ALA A 25 8.59 -21.78 -5.91
CA ALA A 25 7.40 -21.46 -6.69
C ALA A 25 6.43 -22.66 -6.76
N VAL A 26 5.20 -22.40 -7.18
CA VAL A 26 4.14 -23.43 -7.30
C VAL A 26 4.54 -24.56 -8.26
N ASP A 27 5.31 -24.25 -9.31
CA ASP A 27 5.80 -25.22 -10.29
C ASP A 27 7.04 -26.03 -9.82
N GLY A 28 7.47 -25.82 -8.57
CA GLY A 28 8.64 -26.47 -7.98
C GLY A 28 9.97 -25.77 -8.25
N SER A 29 10.03 -24.74 -9.10
CA SER A 29 11.23 -23.96 -9.33
C SER A 29 11.62 -23.13 -8.11
N ARG A 30 12.92 -22.84 -7.98
CA ARG A 30 13.41 -22.02 -6.87
C ARG A 30 13.55 -20.57 -7.30
N LEU A 31 12.85 -19.71 -6.59
CA LEU A 31 13.00 -18.26 -6.74
C LEU A 31 14.16 -17.76 -5.86
N PRO A 32 15.09 -16.97 -6.41
CA PRO A 32 16.22 -16.46 -5.64
C PRO A 32 15.75 -15.45 -4.59
N ALA A 33 16.55 -15.30 -3.54
CA ALA A 33 16.39 -14.17 -2.62
C ALA A 33 16.64 -12.85 -3.36
N PHE A 34 15.96 -11.79 -2.97
CA PHE A 34 16.14 -10.47 -3.58
C PHE A 34 15.88 -9.36 -2.56
N ARG A 35 16.38 -8.18 -2.87
CA ARG A 35 16.09 -6.96 -2.12
C ARG A 35 14.97 -6.20 -2.81
N TYR A 36 13.94 -5.90 -2.03
CA TYR A 36 12.79 -5.07 -2.42
C TYR A 36 12.92 -3.71 -1.76
N THR A 37 12.78 -2.63 -2.53
CA THR A 37 12.79 -1.27 -2.00
C THR A 37 11.54 -0.54 -2.45
N TRP A 38 10.76 -0.08 -1.47
CA TRP A 38 9.67 0.87 -1.64
C TRP A 38 10.21 2.27 -1.41
N GLU A 39 9.96 3.19 -2.35
CA GLU A 39 10.39 4.58 -2.25
C GLU A 39 9.19 5.51 -2.46
N GLN A 40 8.91 6.34 -1.47
CA GLN A 40 8.01 7.48 -1.58
C GLN A 40 8.84 8.69 -2.00
N GLU A 41 8.82 9.02 -3.31
CA GLU A 41 9.76 9.99 -3.88
C GLU A 41 9.36 11.43 -3.62
N ARG A 42 8.04 11.73 -3.71
CA ARG A 42 7.52 13.07 -3.47
C ARG A 42 6.04 13.05 -3.15
N PHE A 43 5.64 14.03 -2.37
CA PHE A 43 4.26 14.27 -1.99
C PHE A 43 3.94 15.77 -2.13
N ASN A 44 2.80 16.08 -2.75
CA ASN A 44 2.32 17.45 -2.88
C ASN A 44 1.15 17.69 -1.92
N PRO A 45 1.33 18.48 -0.84
CA PRO A 45 0.27 18.68 0.14
C PRO A 45 -0.91 19.53 -0.36
N VAL A 46 -0.77 20.23 -1.48
CA VAL A 46 -1.87 20.99 -2.09
C VAL A 46 -2.86 20.07 -2.79
N THR A 47 -2.35 19.02 -3.44
CA THR A 47 -3.14 18.11 -4.28
C THR A 47 -3.26 16.70 -3.69
N ASN A 48 -2.44 16.35 -2.69
CA ASN A 48 -2.23 15.00 -2.20
C ASN A 48 -1.66 14.03 -3.24
N ASP A 49 -1.09 14.55 -4.33
CA ASP A 49 -0.39 13.70 -5.30
C ASP A 49 0.84 13.08 -4.65
N LEU A 50 0.97 11.77 -4.78
CA LEU A 50 2.03 10.97 -4.21
C LEU A 50 2.67 10.13 -5.32
N PHE A 51 3.98 10.31 -5.53
CA PHE A 51 4.73 9.53 -6.49
C PHE A 51 5.63 8.53 -5.77
N CYS A 52 5.46 7.26 -6.08
CA CYS A 52 6.20 6.16 -5.48
C CYS A 52 6.83 5.27 -6.55
N SER A 53 7.86 4.56 -6.16
CA SER A 53 8.51 3.58 -7.02
C SER A 53 8.94 2.33 -6.23
N ILE A 54 9.10 1.24 -6.97
CA ILE A 54 9.61 -0.03 -6.46
C ILE A 54 10.88 -0.38 -7.20
N HIS A 55 11.92 -0.74 -6.45
CA HIS A 55 13.19 -1.20 -6.97
C HIS A 55 13.44 -2.63 -6.53
N PHE A 56 14.11 -3.41 -7.39
CA PHE A 56 14.54 -4.77 -7.08
C PHE A 56 16.03 -4.93 -7.31
N GLU A 57 16.69 -5.63 -6.41
CA GLU A 57 18.06 -6.08 -6.56
C GLU A 57 18.12 -7.58 -6.34
N VAL A 58 18.50 -8.32 -7.38
CA VAL A 58 18.70 -9.78 -7.34
C VAL A 58 20.19 -10.05 -7.44
N PRO A 59 20.81 -10.79 -6.50
CA PRO A 59 22.24 -11.10 -6.56
C PRO A 59 22.64 -11.72 -7.91
N GLY A 60 23.71 -11.20 -8.50
CA GLY A 60 24.22 -11.65 -9.81
C GLY A 60 23.48 -11.07 -11.02
N HIS A 61 22.49 -10.23 -10.81
CA HIS A 61 21.74 -9.56 -11.88
C HIS A 61 21.87 -8.04 -11.77
N ARG A 62 21.59 -7.34 -12.87
CA ARG A 62 21.52 -5.88 -12.88
C ARG A 62 20.33 -5.42 -12.02
N ALA A 63 20.54 -4.40 -11.18
CA ALA A 63 19.48 -3.80 -10.41
C ALA A 63 18.37 -3.22 -11.30
N MET A 64 17.13 -3.52 -10.96
CA MET A 64 15.96 -2.95 -11.62
C MET A 64 15.47 -1.75 -10.83
N ARG A 65 15.93 -0.57 -11.24
CA ARG A 65 15.47 0.68 -10.65
C ARG A 65 14.14 1.08 -11.29
N ARG A 66 13.20 1.57 -10.44
CA ARG A 66 11.86 1.97 -10.89
C ARG A 66 11.20 0.89 -11.74
N ALA A 67 11.28 -0.35 -11.29
CA ALA A 67 10.62 -1.49 -11.95
C ALA A 67 9.11 -1.26 -12.04
N PHE A 68 8.54 -0.65 -11.01
CA PHE A 68 7.17 -0.16 -10.98
C PHE A 68 7.16 1.28 -10.46
N THR A 69 6.30 2.10 -11.03
CA THR A 69 6.07 3.48 -10.58
C THR A 69 4.58 3.70 -10.40
N TYR A 70 4.24 4.52 -9.42
CA TYR A 70 2.86 4.84 -9.07
C TYR A 70 2.72 6.34 -8.95
N ASP A 71 1.80 6.88 -9.74
CA ASP A 71 1.37 8.27 -9.66
C ASP A 71 -0.03 8.28 -9.08
N TRP A 72 -0.10 8.43 -7.76
CA TRP A 72 -1.31 8.27 -7.00
C TRP A 72 -1.71 9.56 -6.30
N ARG A 73 -2.99 9.65 -5.95
CA ARG A 73 -3.48 10.57 -4.94
C ARG A 73 -3.63 9.84 -3.61
N LEU A 74 -3.10 10.42 -2.56
CA LEU A 74 -3.31 9.91 -1.20
C LEU A 74 -4.71 10.33 -0.72
N TRP A 75 -5.54 9.33 -0.43
CA TRP A 75 -6.90 9.51 0.06
C TRP A 75 -6.99 9.15 1.53
N SER A 76 -7.81 9.89 2.30
CA SER A 76 -8.19 9.48 3.63
C SER A 76 -9.42 8.56 3.60
N LEU A 77 -9.58 7.75 4.64
CA LEU A 77 -10.77 6.91 4.78
C LEU A 77 -12.07 7.71 4.81
N PRO A 78 -12.18 8.85 5.54
CA PRO A 78 -13.37 9.69 5.47
C PRO A 78 -13.70 10.18 4.06
N GLU A 79 -12.73 10.70 3.32
CA GLU A 79 -12.94 11.17 1.93
C GLU A 79 -13.53 10.07 1.04
N VAL A 80 -12.94 8.86 1.08
CA VAL A 80 -13.43 7.73 0.26
C VAL A 80 -14.84 7.33 0.67
N ARG A 81 -15.15 7.34 1.96
CA ARG A 81 -16.48 7.01 2.47
C ARG A 81 -17.52 8.05 2.07
N GLU A 82 -17.17 9.32 2.10
CA GLU A 82 -18.02 10.43 1.66
C GLU A 82 -18.32 10.31 0.16
N LEU A 83 -17.30 10.05 -0.67
CA LEU A 83 -17.48 9.82 -2.11
C LEU A 83 -18.39 8.63 -2.41
N LEU A 84 -18.27 7.55 -1.64
CA LEU A 84 -19.18 6.41 -1.79
C LEU A 84 -20.64 6.79 -1.45
N SER A 85 -20.83 7.60 -0.41
CA SER A 85 -22.16 8.12 -0.06
C SER A 85 -22.73 9.01 -1.17
N GLU A 86 -21.92 9.94 -1.70
CA GLU A 86 -22.32 10.80 -2.83
C GLU A 86 -22.65 9.99 -4.09
N ALA A 87 -21.94 8.88 -4.30
CA ALA A 87 -22.19 7.96 -5.41
C ALA A 87 -23.46 7.07 -5.22
N GLY A 88 -24.19 7.24 -4.11
CA GLY A 88 -25.44 6.57 -3.86
C GLY A 88 -25.31 5.23 -3.11
N PHE A 89 -24.17 4.93 -2.52
CA PHE A 89 -24.03 3.77 -1.65
C PHE A 89 -24.65 4.08 -0.28
N ARG A 90 -25.48 3.18 0.21
CA ARG A 90 -26.22 3.30 1.48
C ARG A 90 -25.30 3.23 2.70
N GLU A 91 -24.26 2.43 2.61
CA GLU A 91 -23.30 2.19 3.70
C GLU A 91 -21.89 2.01 3.11
N SER A 92 -20.88 2.36 3.89
CA SER A 92 -19.49 1.99 3.58
C SER A 92 -18.83 1.30 4.77
N ARG A 93 -18.02 0.30 4.52
CA ARG A 93 -17.30 -0.47 5.54
C ARG A 93 -15.82 -0.47 5.24
N ALA A 94 -15.01 -0.17 6.25
CA ALA A 94 -13.55 -0.24 6.17
C ALA A 94 -13.04 -1.51 6.83
N TYR A 95 -12.24 -2.26 6.10
CA TYR A 95 -11.51 -3.44 6.59
C TYR A 95 -10.03 -3.10 6.56
N VAL A 96 -9.36 -3.14 7.70
CA VAL A 96 -8.00 -2.64 7.85
C VAL A 96 -7.06 -3.77 8.24
N ASP A 97 -5.92 -3.82 7.54
CA ASP A 97 -4.74 -4.57 7.93
C ASP A 97 -3.78 -3.59 8.63
N MET A 98 -3.47 -3.88 9.89
CA MET A 98 -2.64 -3.01 10.74
C MET A 98 -1.14 -3.24 10.55
N GLY A 99 -0.73 -3.91 9.47
CA GLY A 99 0.68 -4.12 9.16
C GLY A 99 1.39 -5.12 10.07
N ASP A 100 0.65 -6.01 10.71
CA ASP A 100 1.17 -7.06 11.59
C ASP A 100 1.68 -8.29 10.82
N SER A 101 1.79 -8.19 9.50
CA SER A 101 2.19 -9.27 8.59
C SER A 101 1.25 -10.47 8.55
N SER A 102 0.08 -10.37 9.18
CA SER A 102 -0.93 -11.44 9.16
C SER A 102 -1.68 -11.53 7.83
N GLY A 103 -1.72 -10.44 7.06
CA GLY A 103 -2.54 -10.32 5.87
C GLY A 103 -4.04 -10.36 6.14
N VAL A 104 -4.44 -10.19 7.40
CA VAL A 104 -5.83 -10.28 7.84
C VAL A 104 -6.46 -8.89 7.92
N TYR A 105 -7.43 -8.66 7.09
CA TYR A 105 -8.25 -7.43 7.11
C TYR A 105 -9.42 -7.60 8.07
N ARG A 106 -9.54 -6.69 9.03
CA ARG A 106 -10.64 -6.69 10.01
C ARG A 106 -11.47 -5.43 9.89
N ARG A 107 -12.80 -5.57 9.97
CA ARG A 107 -13.70 -4.41 10.01
C ARG A 107 -13.36 -3.53 11.20
N ARG A 108 -13.17 -2.23 10.93
CA ARG A 108 -12.86 -1.23 11.95
C ARG A 108 -13.76 -0.02 11.80
N THR A 109 -14.20 0.50 12.92
CA THR A 109 -14.87 1.81 13.01
C THR A 109 -13.93 2.88 13.57
N SER A 110 -12.88 2.44 14.26
CA SER A 110 -11.80 3.29 14.77
C SER A 110 -10.53 2.46 14.96
N PHE A 111 -9.39 3.09 14.86
CA PHE A 111 -8.09 2.53 15.24
C PHE A 111 -7.08 3.65 15.47
N LYS A 112 -6.04 3.36 16.24
CA LYS A 112 -4.93 4.29 16.44
C LYS A 112 -4.09 4.33 15.17
N ASN A 113 -3.78 5.53 14.66
CA ASN A 113 -2.92 5.66 13.50
C ASN A 113 -1.52 5.12 13.80
N ILE A 114 -0.98 4.37 12.85
CA ILE A 114 0.33 3.72 12.88
C ILE A 114 1.14 4.15 11.66
N PRO A 115 2.46 3.88 11.57
CA PRO A 115 3.28 4.29 10.43
C PRO A 115 2.74 3.90 9.07
N GLY A 116 2.24 2.67 8.93
CA GLY A 116 1.63 2.19 7.68
C GLY A 116 0.50 1.19 7.93
N TRP A 117 -0.60 1.36 7.21
CA TRP A 117 -1.73 0.43 7.20
C TRP A 117 -2.30 0.31 5.79
N LEU A 118 -2.94 -0.81 5.52
CA LEU A 118 -3.71 -1.06 4.31
C LEU A 118 -5.19 -1.15 4.65
N ALA A 119 -6.05 -0.69 3.75
CA ALA A 119 -7.48 -0.82 3.92
C ALA A 119 -8.18 -1.23 2.63
N LEU A 120 -9.26 -1.98 2.79
CA LEU A 120 -10.26 -2.25 1.78
C LEU A 120 -11.55 -1.57 2.19
N VAL A 121 -12.06 -0.67 1.34
CA VAL A 121 -13.32 0.02 1.59
C VAL A 121 -14.39 -0.55 0.68
N ALA A 122 -15.43 -1.10 1.28
CA ALA A 122 -16.58 -1.66 0.57
C ALA A 122 -17.76 -0.71 0.64
N GLY A 123 -18.31 -0.36 -0.52
CA GLY A 123 -19.62 0.30 -0.63
C GLY A 123 -20.73 -0.75 -0.72
N ILE A 124 -21.84 -0.51 -0.04
CA ILE A 124 -23.03 -1.38 -0.01
C ILE A 124 -24.20 -0.58 -0.58
N LYS A 125 -24.80 -1.10 -1.62
CA LYS A 125 -26.00 -0.53 -2.25
C LYS A 125 -27.26 -0.72 -1.41
#